data_024a648e0515b97728cecdc02a74ecee
#
_entry.id   024a648e0515b97728cecdc02a74ecee
#
_cell.length_a   1.000
_cell.length_b   1.000
_cell.length_c   1.000
_cell.angle_alpha   90.00
_cell.angle_beta   90.00
_cell.angle_gamma   90.00
#
_symmetry.space_group_name_H-M   'P 1'
#
loop_
_entity.id
_entity.type
_entity.pdbx_description
1 polymer ?
#
loop_
_entity_poly.entity_id
_entity_poly.type
_entity_poly.pdbx_seq_one_letter_code
_entity_poly.pdbx_strand_id
1 'polypeptide(L)'
;MSLIVALSSLLSACSSQPEINPEEFAGQVSDSFRTDIKSNGLKLFTYRAILTMESPQSQALPHEVRSNQKKRSRSNKRYQGPDLSVWTAQIEHGLQQTIKMNGYCRDGYIELYRSIQADRGTIRGECNDGADEADLAKFDS
;
A
#
# COMPACT_ATOMS: atom_id res chain seq x y z
N MET A 1 -2.56 -57.78 12.34
CA MET A 1 -3.31 -56.60 11.86
C MET A 1 -2.82 -55.42 12.69
N SER A 2 -1.86 -54.66 12.11
CA SER A 2 -1.25 -53.48 12.77
C SER A 2 -1.86 -52.20 12.19
N LEU A 3 -2.53 -51.44 13.05
CA LEU A 3 -3.16 -50.16 12.68
C LEU A 3 -2.11 -49.06 12.84
N ILE A 4 -1.64 -48.51 11.70
CA ILE A 4 -0.76 -47.35 11.70
C ILE A 4 -1.62 -46.10 11.65
N VAL A 5 -1.68 -45.39 12.79
CA VAL A 5 -2.32 -44.05 12.89
C VAL A 5 -1.32 -43.02 12.45
N ALA A 6 -1.51 -42.45 11.26
CA ALA A 6 -0.73 -41.31 10.76
C ALA A 6 -1.22 -40.03 11.42
N LEU A 7 -0.39 -39.45 12.28
CA LEU A 7 -0.62 -38.18 12.96
C LEU A 7 -0.20 -37.02 12.01
N SER A 8 -1.18 -36.42 11.33
CA SER A 8 -0.96 -35.26 10.46
C SER A 8 -0.82 -34.00 11.31
N SER A 9 0.42 -33.49 11.44
CA SER A 9 0.72 -32.21 12.10
C SER A 9 0.34 -31.05 11.18
N LEU A 10 -0.72 -30.34 11.49
CA LEU A 10 -1.08 -29.10 10.84
C LEU A 10 -0.14 -27.97 11.35
N LEU A 11 0.83 -27.59 10.52
CA LEU A 11 1.63 -26.38 10.73
C LEU A 11 0.78 -25.16 10.42
N SER A 12 0.20 -24.56 11.46
CA SER A 12 -0.42 -23.23 11.36
C SER A 12 0.69 -22.19 11.23
N ALA A 13 1.00 -21.76 10.02
CA ALA A 13 1.83 -20.59 9.78
C ALA A 13 1.05 -19.34 10.18
N CYS A 14 1.32 -18.79 11.37
CA CYS A 14 0.87 -17.45 11.74
C CYS A 14 1.62 -16.42 10.89
N SER A 15 0.99 -15.95 9.84
CA SER A 15 1.40 -14.75 9.11
C SER A 15 1.01 -13.54 9.96
N SER A 16 1.98 -12.94 10.66
CA SER A 16 1.79 -11.69 11.40
C SER A 16 1.71 -10.53 10.38
N GLN A 17 0.52 -10.23 9.91
CA GLN A 17 0.28 -8.97 9.20
C GLN A 17 0.35 -7.83 10.22
N PRO A 18 0.98 -6.68 9.88
CA PRO A 18 0.94 -5.51 10.75
C PRO A 18 -0.52 -5.10 10.97
N GLU A 19 -0.90 -4.91 12.22
CA GLU A 19 -2.24 -4.47 12.59
C GLU A 19 -2.41 -3.02 12.15
N ILE A 20 -3.29 -2.81 11.17
CA ILE A 20 -3.61 -1.48 10.68
C ILE A 20 -4.63 -0.88 11.64
N ASN A 21 -4.29 0.23 12.28
CA ASN A 21 -5.27 1.05 12.97
C ASN A 21 -5.83 2.08 11.98
N PRO A 22 -7.07 1.90 11.47
CA PRO A 22 -7.66 2.83 10.49
C PRO A 22 -7.80 4.25 11.01
N GLU A 23 -7.84 4.43 12.32
CA GLU A 23 -7.96 5.74 12.97
C GLU A 23 -6.66 6.55 12.90
N GLU A 24 -5.52 5.89 12.80
CA GLU A 24 -4.20 6.55 12.72
C GLU A 24 -4.07 7.42 11.47
N PHE A 25 -4.73 7.02 10.38
CA PHE A 25 -4.69 7.72 9.09
C PHE A 25 -6.02 8.39 8.72
N ALA A 26 -7.03 8.38 9.63
CA ALA A 26 -8.34 8.92 9.35
C ALA A 26 -8.27 10.42 9.01
N GLY A 27 -8.75 10.78 7.82
CA GLY A 27 -8.72 12.16 7.32
C GLY A 27 -7.35 12.67 6.85
N GLN A 28 -6.30 11.84 6.95
CA GLN A 28 -4.93 12.21 6.56
C GLN A 28 -4.50 11.61 5.22
N VAL A 29 -5.29 10.72 4.64
CA VAL A 29 -4.98 10.08 3.37
C VAL A 29 -5.94 10.58 2.31
N SER A 30 -5.38 11.09 1.22
CA SER A 30 -6.10 11.33 -0.03
C SER A 30 -5.66 10.28 -1.03
N ASP A 31 -6.61 9.56 -1.62
CA ASP A 31 -6.34 8.55 -2.61
C ASP A 31 -7.03 8.80 -3.94
N SER A 32 -6.52 8.18 -4.98
CA SER A 32 -7.09 8.21 -6.33
C SER A 32 -6.88 6.88 -7.02
N PHE A 33 -7.89 6.46 -7.76
CA PHE A 33 -7.88 5.25 -8.58
C PHE A 33 -8.16 5.63 -10.02
N ARG A 34 -7.25 5.28 -10.92
CA ARG A 34 -7.38 5.51 -12.37
C ARG A 34 -7.42 4.19 -13.08
N THR A 35 -8.35 4.06 -14.00
CA THR A 35 -8.57 2.92 -14.88
C THR A 35 -7.98 3.20 -16.26
N ASP A 36 -7.58 2.15 -16.96
CA ASP A 36 -7.06 2.22 -18.32
C ASP A 36 -7.39 0.88 -19.01
N ILE A 37 -8.41 0.88 -19.87
CA ILE A 37 -8.84 -0.29 -20.63
C ILE A 37 -8.19 -0.22 -22.01
N LYS A 38 -7.40 -1.24 -22.35
CA LYS A 38 -6.72 -1.32 -23.62
C LYS A 38 -7.65 -1.90 -24.71
N SER A 39 -7.37 -1.59 -25.97
CA SER A 39 -8.15 -2.06 -27.12
C SER A 39 -8.26 -3.59 -27.24
N ASN A 40 -7.34 -4.32 -26.62
CA ASN A 40 -7.37 -5.79 -26.54
C ASN A 40 -8.15 -6.33 -25.33
N GLY A 41 -8.84 -5.47 -24.58
CA GLY A 41 -9.64 -5.84 -23.41
C GLY A 41 -8.83 -5.95 -22.10
N LEU A 42 -7.55 -5.64 -22.10
CA LEU A 42 -6.72 -5.59 -20.89
C LEU A 42 -7.18 -4.46 -19.98
N LYS A 43 -7.39 -4.74 -18.69
CA LYS A 43 -7.79 -3.78 -17.67
C LYS A 43 -6.61 -3.43 -16.79
N LEU A 44 -6.06 -2.23 -16.95
CA LEU A 44 -4.99 -1.70 -16.11
C LEU A 44 -5.53 -0.68 -15.12
N PHE A 45 -4.85 -0.54 -14.00
CA PHE A 45 -5.17 0.52 -13.03
C PHE A 45 -3.90 1.16 -12.44
N THR A 46 -4.08 2.37 -11.94
CA THR A 46 -3.10 3.06 -11.11
C THR A 46 -3.79 3.57 -9.85
N TYR A 47 -3.38 3.07 -8.70
CA TYR A 47 -3.78 3.57 -7.39
C TYR A 47 -2.69 4.44 -6.81
N ARG A 48 -3.06 5.60 -6.28
CA ARG A 48 -2.16 6.52 -5.58
C ARG A 48 -2.78 6.92 -4.25
N ALA A 49 -1.98 6.93 -3.21
CA ALA A 49 -2.32 7.44 -1.90
C ALA A 49 -1.28 8.47 -1.48
N ILE A 50 -1.72 9.58 -0.89
CA ILE A 50 -0.89 10.69 -0.43
C ILE A 50 -1.32 11.01 1.00
N LEU A 51 -0.35 11.12 1.92
CA LEU A 51 -0.58 11.66 3.24
C LEU A 51 -0.74 13.18 3.13
N THR A 52 -1.93 13.67 3.43
CA THR A 52 -2.19 15.11 3.59
C THR A 52 -1.74 15.49 5.00
N MET A 53 -0.45 15.68 5.19
CA MET A 53 0.05 16.26 6.42
C MET A 53 -0.27 17.76 6.39
N GLU A 54 -1.34 18.18 7.04
CA GLU A 54 -1.36 19.52 7.61
C GLU A 54 -0.32 19.51 8.74
N SER A 55 0.92 19.76 8.35
CA SER A 55 2.00 19.92 9.32
C SER A 55 1.75 21.20 10.10
N PRO A 56 1.53 21.17 11.42
CA PRO A 56 1.50 22.38 12.23
C PRO A 56 2.86 23.08 12.30
N GLN A 57 3.87 22.58 11.59
CA GLN A 57 5.26 23.03 11.69
C GLN A 57 5.78 23.84 10.51
N SER A 58 4.95 24.24 9.55
CA SER A 58 5.39 25.16 8.49
C SER A 58 5.52 26.63 8.93
N GLN A 59 5.46 26.93 10.22
CA GLN A 59 5.73 28.26 10.78
C GLN A 59 7.03 28.35 11.58
N ALA A 60 7.90 27.39 11.52
CA ALA A 60 9.25 27.55 12.07
C ALA A 60 10.13 28.25 11.04
N LEU A 61 10.33 29.53 11.23
CA LEU A 61 11.29 30.37 10.49
C LEU A 61 12.71 29.77 10.54
N PRO A 62 13.47 29.84 9.41
CA PRO A 62 14.74 29.15 9.28
C PRO A 62 15.89 29.99 9.85
N HIS A 63 16.00 30.16 11.11
CA HIS A 63 17.29 30.41 11.76
C HIS A 63 17.13 30.33 13.26
N GLU A 64 17.77 29.40 13.76
CA GLU A 64 18.48 29.20 15.02
C GLU A 64 18.63 27.73 15.36
N VAL A 65 19.35 27.02 14.51
CA VAL A 65 20.01 25.81 14.98
C VAL A 65 21.47 26.15 15.22
N ARG A 66 21.74 26.80 16.33
CA ARG A 66 23.11 26.96 16.83
C ARG A 66 23.56 25.62 17.40
N SER A 67 24.50 25.07 16.69
CA SER A 67 25.28 23.88 16.94
C SER A 67 25.61 23.63 18.43
N ASN A 68 25.07 22.54 18.99
CA ASN A 68 25.71 21.82 20.05
C ASN A 68 26.33 20.55 19.45
N GLN A 69 27.55 20.68 18.96
CA GLN A 69 28.39 19.53 18.58
C GLN A 69 28.78 18.74 19.82
N LYS A 70 27.95 17.85 20.28
CA LYS A 70 28.33 16.79 21.18
C LYS A 70 28.94 15.67 20.34
N LYS A 71 30.24 15.40 20.59
CA LYS A 71 31.05 14.34 19.98
C LYS A 71 30.22 13.05 19.83
N ARG A 72 29.86 12.69 18.59
CA ARG A 72 29.21 11.42 18.29
C ARG A 72 30.27 10.33 18.18
N SER A 73 30.24 9.43 19.16
CA SER A 73 30.81 8.10 19.04
C SER A 73 30.36 7.47 17.72
N ARG A 74 31.34 7.03 16.90
CA ARG A 74 31.10 6.27 15.67
C ARG A 74 30.55 4.89 16.04
N SER A 75 29.27 4.78 16.29
CA SER A 75 28.59 3.49 16.19
C SER A 75 28.22 3.28 14.72
N ASN A 76 28.67 2.20 14.15
CA ASN A 76 28.40 1.75 12.78
C ASN A 76 26.94 1.24 12.69
N LYS A 77 25.97 2.09 13.05
CA LYS A 77 24.55 1.81 12.77
C LYS A 77 24.37 1.95 11.28
N ARG A 78 24.15 0.82 10.60
CA ARG A 78 23.61 0.83 9.25
C ARG A 78 22.38 1.72 9.28
N TYR A 79 22.35 2.73 8.41
CA TYR A 79 21.18 3.60 8.24
C TYR A 79 20.02 2.73 7.79
N GLN A 80 19.15 2.38 8.71
CA GLN A 80 17.83 1.83 8.39
C GLN A 80 16.96 3.03 8.09
N GLY A 81 16.44 3.09 6.86
CA GLY A 81 15.45 4.09 6.49
C GLY A 81 14.21 4.04 7.42
N PRO A 82 13.28 4.99 7.28
CA PRO A 82 12.05 5.00 8.07
C PRO A 82 11.29 3.68 7.88
N ASP A 83 10.68 3.17 8.95
CA ASP A 83 9.79 2.02 8.86
C ASP A 83 8.49 2.44 8.15
N LEU A 84 8.28 1.91 6.97
CA LEU A 84 7.10 2.18 6.14
C LEU A 84 6.08 1.04 6.17
N SER A 85 6.23 0.06 7.07
CA SER A 85 5.39 -1.14 7.08
C SER A 85 3.91 -0.83 7.30
N VAL A 86 3.59 0.01 8.28
CA VAL A 86 2.20 0.41 8.60
C VAL A 86 1.61 1.24 7.45
N TRP A 87 2.38 2.18 6.91
CA TRP A 87 1.96 2.98 5.77
C TRP A 87 1.73 2.13 4.51
N THR A 88 2.61 1.17 4.24
CA THR A 88 2.44 0.20 3.14
C THR A 88 1.15 -0.59 3.30
N ALA A 89 0.90 -1.11 4.49
CA ALA A 89 -0.32 -1.87 4.79
C ALA A 89 -1.59 -1.00 4.62
N GLN A 90 -1.54 0.27 5.00
CA GLN A 90 -2.64 1.23 4.78
C GLN A 90 -2.92 1.45 3.29
N ILE A 91 -1.87 1.61 2.45
CA ILE A 91 -2.01 1.76 1.00
C ILE A 91 -2.64 0.49 0.38
N GLU A 92 -2.17 -0.69 0.77
CA GLU A 92 -2.71 -1.97 0.29
C GLU A 92 -4.17 -2.15 0.70
N HIS A 93 -4.50 -1.81 1.94
CA HIS A 93 -5.88 -1.84 2.42
C HIS A 93 -6.78 -0.90 1.61
N GLY A 94 -6.36 0.35 1.39
CA GLY A 94 -7.09 1.33 0.59
C GLY A 94 -7.32 0.85 -0.84
N LEU A 95 -6.30 0.29 -1.49
CA LEU A 95 -6.42 -0.29 -2.82
C LEU A 95 -7.45 -1.43 -2.85
N GLN A 96 -7.36 -2.38 -1.91
CA GLN A 96 -8.28 -3.51 -1.84
C GLN A 96 -9.73 -3.05 -1.63
N GLN A 97 -9.97 -2.08 -0.74
CA GLN A 97 -11.29 -1.51 -0.52
C GLN A 97 -11.82 -0.81 -1.78
N THR A 98 -10.95 -0.04 -2.46
CA THR A 98 -11.33 0.67 -3.69
C THR A 98 -11.74 -0.30 -4.80
N ILE A 99 -10.95 -1.35 -5.05
CA ILE A 99 -11.27 -2.39 -6.04
C ILE A 99 -12.58 -3.11 -5.69
N LYS A 100 -12.78 -3.43 -4.41
CA LYS A 100 -14.01 -4.08 -3.93
C LYS A 100 -15.25 -3.20 -4.13
N MET A 101 -15.13 -1.89 -3.86
CA MET A 101 -16.25 -0.96 -3.99
C MET A 101 -16.60 -0.65 -5.44
N ASN A 102 -15.61 -0.47 -6.31
CA ASN A 102 -15.87 -0.13 -7.71
C ASN A 102 -16.13 -1.35 -8.61
N GLY A 103 -15.65 -2.54 -8.20
CA GLY A 103 -15.80 -3.78 -8.96
C GLY A 103 -14.95 -3.85 -10.23
N TYR A 104 -13.90 -3.06 -10.34
CA TYR A 104 -13.07 -2.99 -11.54
C TYR A 104 -12.32 -4.30 -11.82
N CYS A 105 -11.68 -4.91 -10.83
CA CYS A 105 -11.03 -6.22 -10.95
C CYS A 105 -11.85 -7.26 -10.20
N ARG A 106 -12.71 -8.01 -10.89
CA ARG A 106 -13.63 -8.99 -10.27
C ARG A 106 -12.92 -10.25 -9.80
N ASP A 107 -11.91 -10.69 -10.54
CA ASP A 107 -11.14 -11.92 -10.28
C ASP A 107 -9.75 -11.64 -9.66
N GLY A 108 -9.60 -10.46 -9.02
CA GLY A 108 -8.32 -10.03 -8.46
C GLY A 108 -7.41 -9.38 -9.50
N TYR A 109 -6.16 -9.15 -9.13
CA TYR A 109 -5.19 -8.45 -9.98
C TYR A 109 -3.77 -8.95 -9.77
N ILE A 110 -2.91 -8.64 -10.74
CA ILE A 110 -1.46 -8.80 -10.67
C ILE A 110 -0.84 -7.42 -10.48
N GLU A 111 0.01 -7.27 -9.48
CA GLU A 111 0.78 -6.05 -9.28
C GLU A 111 1.93 -5.98 -10.28
N LEU A 112 1.99 -4.89 -11.05
CA LEU A 112 3.02 -4.64 -12.05
C LEU A 112 4.11 -3.69 -11.56
N TYR A 113 3.76 -2.79 -10.64
CA TYR A 113 4.67 -1.78 -10.14
C TYR A 113 4.24 -1.28 -8.76
N ARG A 114 5.23 -1.05 -7.89
CA ARG A 114 5.04 -0.48 -6.55
C ARG A 114 6.11 0.56 -6.26
N SER A 115 5.70 1.69 -5.72
CA SER A 115 6.60 2.69 -5.15
C SER A 115 5.99 3.25 -3.89
N ILE A 116 6.62 3.03 -2.75
CA ILE A 116 6.18 3.54 -1.45
C ILE A 116 7.25 4.48 -0.91
N GLN A 117 6.83 5.70 -0.58
CA GLN A 117 7.65 6.74 0.04
C GLN A 117 6.98 7.16 1.35
N ALA A 118 7.65 7.98 2.14
CA ALA A 118 7.17 8.36 3.47
C ALA A 118 5.81 9.10 3.44
N ASP A 119 5.52 9.84 2.38
CA ASP A 119 4.33 10.69 2.23
C ASP A 119 3.38 10.26 1.12
N ARG A 120 3.77 9.28 0.29
CA ARG A 120 2.99 8.84 -0.86
C ARG A 120 3.26 7.40 -1.24
N GLY A 121 2.26 6.77 -1.86
CA GLY A 121 2.40 5.45 -2.45
C GLY A 121 1.73 5.37 -3.81
N THR A 122 2.30 4.55 -4.69
CA THR A 122 1.72 4.25 -6.00
C THR A 122 1.81 2.75 -6.24
N ILE A 123 0.67 2.16 -6.59
CA ILE A 123 0.58 0.77 -7.04
C ILE A 123 -0.08 0.76 -8.41
N ARG A 124 0.51 0.04 -9.36
CA ARG A 124 -0.07 -0.21 -10.67
C ARG A 124 -0.27 -1.69 -10.86
N GLY A 125 -1.37 -2.07 -11.44
CA GLY A 125 -1.69 -3.47 -11.65
C GLY A 125 -2.52 -3.70 -12.89
N GLU A 126 -2.71 -4.98 -13.17
CA GLU A 126 -3.54 -5.54 -14.23
C GLU A 126 -4.57 -6.48 -13.60
N CYS A 127 -5.86 -6.31 -13.95
CA CYS A 127 -6.89 -7.24 -13.50
C CYS A 127 -6.71 -8.62 -14.14
N ASN A 128 -7.04 -9.67 -13.39
CA ASN A 128 -7.01 -11.04 -13.91
C ASN A 128 -8.17 -11.31 -14.90
N ASP A 129 -9.23 -10.51 -14.84
CA ASP A 129 -10.37 -10.56 -15.75
C ASP A 129 -10.25 -9.51 -16.86
N GLY A 130 -10.75 -9.85 -18.06
CA GLY A 130 -10.82 -8.91 -19.20
C GLY A 130 -12.00 -7.96 -19.07
N ALA A 131 -11.96 -6.86 -19.84
CA ALA A 131 -13.06 -5.91 -19.94
C ALA A 131 -14.23 -6.50 -20.74
N ASP A 132 -15.43 -6.30 -20.24
CA ASP A 132 -16.68 -6.54 -20.94
C ASP A 132 -17.36 -5.21 -21.35
N GLU A 133 -18.51 -5.27 -22.00
CA GLU A 133 -19.25 -4.08 -22.43
C GLU A 133 -19.67 -3.18 -21.24
N ALA A 134 -19.96 -3.77 -20.09
CA ALA A 134 -20.32 -3.01 -18.91
C ALA A 134 -19.11 -2.28 -18.31
N ASP A 135 -17.93 -2.90 -18.36
CA ASP A 135 -16.68 -2.25 -17.96
C ASP A 135 -16.34 -1.06 -18.85
N LEU A 136 -16.48 -1.23 -20.18
CA LEU A 136 -16.26 -0.14 -21.13
C LEU A 136 -17.24 1.01 -20.90
N ALA A 137 -18.52 0.71 -20.69
CA ALA A 137 -19.53 1.74 -20.42
C ALA A 137 -19.29 2.50 -19.10
N LYS A 138 -18.69 1.85 -18.11
CA LYS A 138 -18.49 2.41 -16.76
C LYS A 138 -17.15 3.10 -16.57
N PHE A 139 -16.10 2.60 -17.20
CA PHE A 139 -14.71 2.96 -16.88
C PHE A 139 -13.89 3.49 -18.08
N ASP A 140 -14.42 3.40 -19.31
CA ASP A 140 -13.78 3.94 -20.50
C ASP A 140 -14.18 5.41 -20.66
N SER A 141 -13.33 6.34 -20.14
CA SER A 141 -13.55 7.79 -20.18
C SER A 141 -12.29 8.54 -20.55
#